data_655b914af8d42280eaeeb44c278a1a0a
#
_entry.id   655b914af8d42280eaeeb44c278a1a0a
#
_cell.length_a   1.000
_cell.length_b   1.000
_cell.length_c   1.000
_cell.angle_alpha   90.00
_cell.angle_beta   90.00
_cell.angle_gamma   90.00
#
_symmetry.space_group_name_H-M   'P 1'
#
loop_
_entity.id
_entity.type
_entity.pdbx_description
1 polymer ?
#
loop_
_entity_poly.entity_id
_entity_poly.type
_entity_poly.pdbx_seq_one_letter_code
_entity_poly.pdbx_strand_id
1 'polypeptide(L)'
;LTAVSGDGGETWNAVEQQEALPDPECQSHVLRTRWREKDVYLFSNPESETSRVRGTVKFSSDGTDTWTSKRLLEPGEFGYSCMTQLPDGQIGILYEGSDITQYFAKFPVEWVLGASPE
;
A
#
# COMPACT_ATOMS: atom_id res chain seq x y z
N LEU A 1 -11.74 -0.67 5.36
CA LEU A 1 -12.46 0.47 5.93
C LEU A 1 -11.50 1.63 6.10
N THR A 2 -11.96 2.85 5.80
CA THR A 2 -11.17 4.07 5.95
C THR A 2 -11.97 5.15 6.66
N ALA A 3 -11.26 6.04 7.34
CA ALA A 3 -11.81 7.25 7.89
C ALA A 3 -10.74 8.34 7.79
N VAL A 4 -11.17 9.58 7.72
CA VAL A 4 -10.26 10.72 7.58
C VAL A 4 -10.51 11.71 8.70
N SER A 5 -9.42 12.22 9.26
CA SER A 5 -9.44 13.31 10.24
C SER A 5 -8.81 14.56 9.61
N GLY A 6 -9.44 15.69 9.80
CA GLY A 6 -8.89 16.98 9.38
C GLY A 6 -8.29 17.80 10.50
N ASP A 7 -8.25 17.27 11.73
CA ASP A 7 -7.83 18.01 12.92
C ASP A 7 -6.81 17.25 13.77
N GLY A 8 -5.98 16.44 13.14
CA GLY A 8 -4.92 15.73 13.84
C GLY A 8 -5.39 14.51 14.63
N GLY A 9 -6.53 13.97 14.28
CA GLY A 9 -7.04 12.75 14.92
C GLY A 9 -8.03 12.99 16.03
N GLU A 10 -8.44 14.23 16.27
CA GLU A 10 -9.43 14.50 17.33
C GLU A 10 -10.84 14.12 16.91
N THR A 11 -11.19 14.39 15.66
CA THR A 11 -12.47 13.98 15.09
C THR A 11 -12.26 13.28 13.76
N TRP A 12 -13.19 12.43 13.38
CA TRP A 12 -13.09 11.60 12.19
C TRP A 12 -14.40 11.63 11.43
N ASN A 13 -14.32 11.58 10.11
CA ASN A 13 -15.52 11.43 9.29
C ASN A 13 -16.06 10.00 9.45
N ALA A 14 -17.19 9.72 8.80
CA ALA A 14 -17.78 8.39 8.84
C ALA A 14 -16.81 7.36 8.22
N VAL A 15 -16.77 6.20 8.85
CA VAL A 15 -15.98 5.08 8.33
C VAL A 15 -16.61 4.58 7.04
N GLU A 16 -15.81 4.41 6.01
CA GLU A 16 -16.27 3.96 4.71
C GLU A 16 -15.55 2.71 4.26
N GLN A 17 -16.24 1.87 3.52
CA GLN A 17 -15.61 0.75 2.84
C GLN A 17 -15.07 1.22 1.49
N GLN A 18 -13.81 0.86 1.21
CA GLN A 18 -13.14 1.22 -0.04
C GLN A 18 -13.07 -0.01 -0.94
N GLU A 19 -13.82 0.01 -2.02
CA GLU A 19 -13.80 -1.11 -2.98
C GLU A 19 -12.43 -1.27 -3.64
N ALA A 20 -11.70 -0.17 -3.82
CA ALA A 20 -10.37 -0.19 -4.39
C ALA A 20 -9.33 -0.83 -3.45
N LEU A 21 -9.66 -1.03 -2.19
CA LEU A 21 -8.76 -1.54 -1.16
C LEU A 21 -9.34 -2.77 -0.47
N PRO A 22 -9.54 -3.88 -1.21
CA PRO A 22 -9.99 -5.11 -0.56
C PRO A 22 -8.94 -5.57 0.45
N ASP A 23 -9.39 -6.16 1.55
CA ASP A 23 -8.51 -6.58 2.63
C ASP A 23 -9.09 -7.77 3.36
N PRO A 24 -8.27 -8.78 3.71
CA PRO A 24 -8.72 -9.98 4.41
C PRO A 24 -8.54 -9.85 5.93
N GLU A 25 -8.79 -8.70 6.51
CA GLU A 25 -8.56 -8.42 7.93
C GLU A 25 -7.07 -8.59 8.28
N CYS A 26 -6.22 -7.87 7.56
CA CYS A 26 -4.79 -7.90 7.74
C CYS A 26 -4.27 -6.49 7.99
N GLN A 27 -3.21 -6.37 8.77
CA GLN A 27 -2.55 -5.07 8.93
C GLN A 27 -2.00 -4.63 7.58
N SER A 28 -2.37 -3.44 7.18
CA SER A 28 -1.90 -2.81 5.96
C SER A 28 -1.03 -1.60 6.30
N HIS A 29 -0.43 -1.00 5.29
CA HIS A 29 0.37 0.19 5.50
C HIS A 29 0.09 1.21 4.41
N VAL A 30 -0.05 2.47 4.81
CA VAL A 30 -0.11 3.59 3.89
C VAL A 30 1.11 4.48 4.16
N LEU A 31 1.85 4.77 3.10
CA LEU A 31 3.06 5.62 3.17
C LEU A 31 2.83 6.88 2.36
N ARG A 32 2.97 8.04 2.99
CA ARG A 32 3.09 9.31 2.29
C ARG A 32 4.54 9.51 1.93
N THR A 33 4.81 9.80 0.67
CA THR A 33 6.18 10.00 0.20
C THR A 33 6.23 11.08 -0.87
N ARG A 34 7.43 11.51 -1.24
CA ARG A 34 7.64 12.51 -2.28
C ARG A 34 8.08 11.83 -3.56
N TRP A 35 7.45 12.19 -4.66
CA TRP A 35 7.82 11.72 -5.97
C TRP A 35 7.61 12.83 -6.99
N ARG A 36 8.67 13.19 -7.71
CA ARG A 36 8.65 14.30 -8.67
C ARG A 36 8.12 15.57 -8.03
N GLU A 37 8.63 15.88 -6.84
CA GLU A 37 8.31 17.09 -6.07
C GLU A 37 6.85 17.20 -5.64
N LYS A 38 6.12 16.11 -5.66
CA LYS A 38 4.72 16.04 -5.20
C LYS A 38 4.58 15.01 -4.11
N ASP A 39 3.59 15.22 -3.25
CA ASP A 39 3.21 14.21 -2.27
C ASP A 39 2.36 13.15 -2.96
N VAL A 40 2.74 11.92 -2.76
CA VAL A 40 2.00 10.76 -3.26
C VAL A 40 1.84 9.76 -2.12
N TYR A 41 0.92 8.84 -2.29
CA TYR A 41 0.64 7.82 -1.28
C TYR A 41 0.76 6.44 -1.90
N LEU A 42 1.37 5.54 -1.14
CA LEU A 42 1.44 4.13 -1.50
C LEU A 42 0.72 3.34 -0.41
N PHE A 43 0.04 2.28 -0.82
CA PHE A 43 -0.68 1.41 0.09
C PHE A 43 -0.29 -0.03 -0.20
N SER A 44 0.07 -0.77 0.85
CA SER A 44 0.43 -2.18 0.72
C SER A 44 -0.46 -3.05 1.57
N ASN A 45 -0.97 -4.12 0.98
CA ASN A 45 -1.75 -5.13 1.69
C ASN A 45 -1.94 -6.37 0.81
N PRO A 46 -2.47 -7.47 1.38
CA PRO A 46 -2.96 -8.57 0.55
C PRO A 46 -4.20 -8.11 -0.22
N GLU A 47 -4.13 -8.14 -1.55
CA GLU A 47 -5.28 -7.77 -2.37
C GLU A 47 -6.23 -8.95 -2.51
N SER A 48 -6.97 -9.19 -1.46
CA SER A 48 -7.94 -10.29 -1.36
C SER A 48 -8.91 -9.98 -0.24
N GLU A 49 -10.14 -10.41 -0.37
CA GLU A 49 -11.13 -10.25 0.70
C GLU A 49 -11.15 -11.44 1.65
N THR A 50 -10.48 -12.52 1.31
CA THR A 50 -10.61 -13.79 2.03
C THR A 50 -9.31 -14.39 2.54
N SER A 51 -8.17 -14.08 1.92
CA SER A 51 -6.90 -14.74 2.23
C SER A 51 -5.74 -13.75 2.23
N ARG A 52 -4.73 -14.05 3.04
CA ARG A 52 -3.51 -13.23 3.11
C ARG A 52 -2.55 -13.65 1.99
N VAL A 53 -2.93 -13.31 0.78
CA VAL A 53 -2.17 -13.58 -0.45
C VAL A 53 -2.20 -12.34 -1.35
N ARG A 54 -1.41 -12.35 -2.41
CA ARG A 54 -1.40 -11.29 -3.42
C ARG A 54 -0.99 -9.94 -2.86
N GLY A 55 0.19 -9.92 -2.26
CA GLY A 55 0.77 -8.67 -1.78
C GLY A 55 0.90 -7.65 -2.91
N THR A 56 0.19 -6.54 -2.79
CA THR A 56 0.04 -5.56 -3.86
C THR A 56 0.35 -4.17 -3.32
N VAL A 57 1.03 -3.37 -4.12
CA VAL A 57 1.28 -1.96 -3.82
C VAL A 57 0.43 -1.12 -4.74
N LYS A 58 -0.29 -0.16 -4.17
CA LYS A 58 -1.18 0.75 -4.90
C LYS A 58 -0.69 2.18 -4.76
N PHE A 59 -1.00 3.01 -5.74
CA PHE A 59 -0.53 4.39 -5.83
C PHE A 59 -1.70 5.35 -5.92
N SER A 60 -1.61 6.44 -5.16
CA SER A 60 -2.55 7.55 -5.21
C SER A 60 -1.79 8.87 -5.29
N SER A 61 -2.24 9.77 -6.16
CA SER A 61 -1.67 11.11 -6.29
C SER A 61 -2.67 12.21 -5.91
N ASP A 62 -3.81 11.84 -5.36
CA ASP A 62 -4.88 12.79 -5.01
C ASP A 62 -5.27 12.72 -3.52
N GLY A 63 -4.31 12.41 -2.66
CA GLY A 63 -4.57 12.38 -1.22
C GLY A 63 -5.36 11.17 -0.74
N THR A 64 -5.26 10.07 -1.45
CA THR A 64 -5.94 8.80 -1.20
C THR A 64 -7.41 8.76 -1.62
N ASP A 65 -7.88 9.77 -2.33
CA ASP A 65 -9.26 9.75 -2.85
C ASP A 65 -9.43 8.65 -3.90
N THR A 66 -8.44 8.50 -4.78
CA THR A 66 -8.45 7.42 -5.77
C THR A 66 -7.11 6.71 -5.83
N TRP A 67 -7.13 5.46 -6.22
CA TRP A 67 -5.95 4.60 -6.38
C TRP A 67 -5.84 4.24 -7.86
N THR A 68 -4.94 4.94 -8.57
CA THR A 68 -4.91 4.93 -10.02
C THR A 68 -4.00 3.88 -10.63
N SER A 69 -3.09 3.34 -9.84
CA SER A 69 -2.14 2.31 -10.32
C SER A 69 -1.90 1.30 -9.22
N LYS A 70 -1.57 0.09 -9.62
CA LYS A 70 -1.19 -0.96 -8.68
C LYS A 70 -0.22 -1.93 -9.32
N ARG A 71 0.56 -2.60 -8.48
CA ARG A 71 1.46 -3.66 -8.93
C ARG A 71 1.50 -4.79 -7.93
N LEU A 72 1.38 -6.01 -8.44
CA LEU A 72 1.54 -7.22 -7.64
C LEU A 72 3.02 -7.39 -7.30
N LEU A 73 3.33 -7.49 -6.02
CA LEU A 73 4.69 -7.71 -5.53
C LEU A 73 4.93 -9.18 -5.22
N GLU A 74 4.00 -9.80 -4.52
CA GLU A 74 4.11 -11.17 -4.06
C GLU A 74 2.81 -11.93 -4.38
N PRO A 75 2.83 -12.86 -5.34
CA PRO A 75 1.62 -13.62 -5.68
C PRO A 75 1.19 -14.62 -4.62
N GLY A 76 2.12 -15.10 -3.79
CA GLY A 76 1.85 -16.06 -2.74
C GLY A 76 1.42 -15.42 -1.43
N GLU A 77 1.76 -16.07 -0.33
CA GLU A 77 1.41 -15.58 0.99
C GLU A 77 2.01 -14.21 1.28
N PHE A 78 1.19 -13.35 1.84
CA PHE A 78 1.58 -11.98 2.15
C PHE A 78 0.75 -11.52 3.35
N GLY A 79 1.43 -11.25 4.45
CA GLY A 79 0.77 -10.81 5.67
C GLY A 79 0.99 -9.34 5.96
N TYR A 80 1.48 -9.06 7.14
CA TYR A 80 1.77 -7.68 7.55
C TYR A 80 2.87 -7.08 6.68
N SER A 81 2.77 -5.79 6.44
CA SER A 81 3.75 -5.08 5.63
C SER A 81 3.99 -3.68 6.15
N CYS A 82 5.18 -3.17 5.88
CA CYS A 82 5.57 -1.82 6.25
C CYS A 82 6.52 -1.27 5.18
N MET A 83 6.27 -0.03 4.76
CA MET A 83 7.08 0.62 3.74
C MET A 83 7.80 1.84 4.29
N THR A 84 8.92 2.20 3.67
CA THR A 84 9.63 3.42 3.97
C THR A 84 10.30 3.94 2.69
N GLN A 85 10.51 5.25 2.61
CA GLN A 85 11.32 5.82 1.55
C GLN A 85 12.79 5.76 1.96
N LEU A 86 13.61 5.18 1.10
CA LEU A 86 15.05 5.05 1.33
C LEU A 86 15.78 6.32 0.90
N PRO A 87 17.03 6.53 1.37
CA PRO A 87 17.78 7.74 1.02
C PRO A 87 17.97 7.97 -0.48
N ASP A 88 17.98 6.90 -1.27
CA ASP A 88 18.12 7.00 -2.74
C ASP A 88 16.79 7.26 -3.45
N GLY A 89 15.70 7.46 -2.70
CA GLY A 89 14.37 7.71 -3.26
C GLY A 89 13.57 6.47 -3.57
N GLN A 90 14.16 5.29 -3.50
CA GLN A 90 13.41 4.06 -3.66
C GLN A 90 12.56 3.76 -2.44
N ILE A 91 11.60 2.90 -2.61
CA ILE A 91 10.73 2.43 -1.53
C ILE A 91 11.25 1.07 -1.06
N GLY A 92 11.46 0.94 0.23
CA GLY A 92 11.72 -0.35 0.85
C GLY A 92 10.44 -0.88 1.47
N ILE A 93 10.20 -2.17 1.33
CA ILE A 93 9.06 -2.84 1.95
C ILE A 93 9.53 -4.09 2.68
N LEU A 94 9.11 -4.20 3.93
CA LEU A 94 9.30 -5.39 4.74
C LEU A 94 7.96 -6.08 4.88
N TYR A 95 7.87 -7.37 4.57
CA TYR A 95 6.60 -8.06 4.66
C TYR A 95 6.77 -9.50 5.10
N GLU A 96 5.70 -10.05 5.65
CA GLU A 96 5.61 -11.46 6.01
C GLU A 96 5.18 -12.27 4.79
N GLY A 97 5.96 -13.27 4.46
CA GLY A 97 5.65 -14.17 3.36
C GLY A 97 5.37 -15.58 3.85
N SER A 98 5.61 -16.56 2.99
CA SER A 98 5.38 -17.95 3.29
C SER A 98 6.24 -18.44 4.46
N ASP A 99 5.71 -19.40 5.23
CA ASP A 99 6.39 -20.00 6.39
C ASP A 99 6.83 -18.97 7.42
N ILE A 100 6.03 -17.92 7.60
CA ILE A 100 6.33 -16.81 8.51
C ILE A 100 7.72 -16.19 8.28
N THR A 101 8.28 -16.37 7.08
CA THR A 101 9.54 -15.76 6.70
C THR A 101 9.30 -14.28 6.40
N GLN A 102 10.22 -13.44 6.82
CA GLN A 102 10.15 -12.01 6.50
C GLN A 102 11.03 -11.72 5.30
N TYR A 103 10.50 -10.94 4.39
CA TYR A 103 11.16 -10.56 3.15
C TYR A 103 11.32 -9.04 3.09
N PHE A 104 12.40 -8.61 2.47
CA PHE A 104 12.63 -7.20 2.18
C PHE A 104 12.81 -7.02 0.69
N ALA A 105 12.09 -6.06 0.12
CA ALA A 105 12.21 -5.72 -1.29
C ALA A 105 12.37 -4.21 -1.46
N LYS A 106 12.94 -3.79 -2.58
CA LYS A 106 13.06 -2.38 -2.95
C LYS A 106 12.51 -2.17 -4.34
N PHE A 107 11.88 -1.01 -4.55
CA PHE A 107 11.41 -0.63 -5.88
C PHE A 107 11.33 0.90 -5.98
N PRO A 108 11.53 1.46 -7.18
CA PRO A 108 11.22 2.86 -7.40
C PRO A 108 9.72 3.06 -7.53
N VAL A 109 9.24 4.26 -7.25
CA VAL A 109 7.80 4.55 -7.39
C VAL A 109 7.31 4.26 -8.81
N GLU A 110 8.15 4.53 -9.80
CA GLU A 110 7.83 4.26 -11.20
C GLU A 110 7.46 2.80 -11.48
N TRP A 111 7.99 1.89 -10.69
CA TRP A 111 7.67 0.47 -10.85
C TRP A 111 6.18 0.21 -10.65
N VAL A 112 5.56 0.87 -9.68
CA VAL A 112 4.12 0.74 -9.44
C VAL A 112 3.32 1.35 -10.58
N LEU A 113 3.79 2.50 -11.09
CA LEU A 113 3.12 3.24 -12.16
C LEU A 113 3.28 2.58 -13.52
N GLY A 114 4.42 1.95 -13.75
CA GLY A 114 4.71 1.26 -15.00
C GLY A 114 4.05 -0.10 -15.10
N ALA A 115 3.33 -0.52 -14.07
CA ALA A 115 2.65 -1.80 -14.10
C ALA A 115 1.51 -1.74 -15.10
N SER A 116 1.69 -2.40 -16.22
CA SER A 116 0.58 -2.61 -17.11
C SER A 116 -0.45 -3.48 -16.41
N PRO A 117 -1.73 -3.31 -16.72
CA PRO A 117 -2.72 -4.26 -16.21
C PRO A 117 -2.33 -5.65 -16.70
N GLU A 118 -2.10 -6.52 -15.77
CA GLU A 118 -1.76 -7.89 -16.08
C GLU A 118 -2.98 -8.75 -16.03
#